data_7ac81cf31bf4674bc4cf24bb8f3454f3
#
_entry.id   7ac81cf31bf4674bc4cf24bb8f3454f3
#
_cell.length_a   1.000
_cell.length_b   1.000
_cell.length_c   1.000
_cell.angle_alpha   90.00
_cell.angle_beta   90.00
_cell.angle_gamma   90.00
#
_symmetry.space_group_name_H-M   'P 1'
#
loop_
_entity.id
_entity.type
_entity.pdbx_description
1 polymer ?
#
loop_
_entity_poly.entity_id
_entity_poly.type
_entity_poly.pdbx_seq_one_letter_code
_entity_poly.pdbx_strand_id
1 'polypeptide(L)'
;MTDLASLNIKYLPGVGPKRAELLNKELEIFTYLDLLHYYPYKYIDRSKTYKINEIDGSMPYIQLRGKIVSYTTHGEGARRRLTALFSDGSGVIELVWFKGIRYITDRYKPGTEYTLFGKPTLFNGKFNIAHPELDPIDDRIDNTTGLQGYYTTTEKMKNAFLNSKAIQKMVYTLLSGIQNPLPETLPLPIISRMQLMSSTDALRNIHFPVTIGHLRRAEFRLKFEELFYLQLHILRYTRLRNLKLGGFRLSLIHISEPTRPY
;
A
#
# COMPACT_ATOMS: atom_id res chain seq x y z
N MET A 1 -18.93 20.15 7.55
CA MET A 1 -17.82 19.33 7.00
C MET A 1 -17.41 18.33 8.08
N THR A 2 -17.47 17.06 7.82
CA THR A 2 -17.02 16.05 8.80
C THR A 2 -15.50 16.12 8.84
N ASP A 3 -14.95 16.55 9.98
CA ASP A 3 -13.50 16.62 10.16
C ASP A 3 -12.94 15.20 10.36
N LEU A 4 -12.28 14.66 9.35
CA LEU A 4 -11.70 13.31 9.37
C LEU A 4 -10.61 13.15 10.44
N ALA A 5 -9.99 14.24 10.88
CA ALA A 5 -8.99 14.23 11.95
C ALA A 5 -9.62 14.02 13.32
N SER A 6 -10.89 14.39 13.51
CA SER A 6 -11.62 14.19 14.77
C SER A 6 -12.30 12.82 14.88
N LEU A 7 -12.47 12.10 13.77
CA LEU A 7 -13.14 10.79 13.74
C LEU A 7 -12.18 9.67 14.12
N ASN A 8 -12.47 9.01 15.24
CA ASN A 8 -11.67 7.88 15.70
C ASN A 8 -11.86 6.65 14.82
N ILE A 9 -10.75 5.97 14.49
CA ILE A 9 -10.68 4.81 13.60
C ILE A 9 -11.58 3.63 14.03
N LYS A 10 -11.90 3.51 15.31
CA LYS A 10 -12.76 2.45 15.84
C LYS A 10 -14.20 2.46 15.28
N TYR A 11 -14.64 3.63 14.79
CA TYR A 11 -15.99 3.78 14.23
C TYR A 11 -16.05 3.46 12.74
N LEU A 12 -14.92 3.20 12.09
CA LEU A 12 -14.91 2.79 10.70
C LEU A 12 -15.53 1.38 10.56
N PRO A 13 -16.50 1.20 9.66
CA PRO A 13 -17.10 -0.12 9.41
C PRO A 13 -16.05 -1.19 9.13
N GLY A 14 -16.09 -2.28 9.89
CA GLY A 14 -15.13 -3.39 9.78
C GLY A 14 -13.86 -3.27 10.62
N VAL A 15 -13.66 -2.18 11.38
CA VAL A 15 -12.52 -2.03 12.30
C VAL A 15 -12.86 -2.55 13.69
N GLY A 16 -13.77 -1.91 14.39
CA GLY A 16 -14.11 -2.24 15.77
C GLY A 16 -12.98 -2.02 16.79
N PRO A 17 -13.23 -2.17 18.10
CA PRO A 17 -12.27 -1.76 19.13
C PRO A 17 -10.97 -2.56 19.13
N LYS A 18 -11.00 -3.89 18.96
CA LYS A 18 -9.80 -4.74 18.99
C LYS A 18 -8.84 -4.44 17.83
N ARG A 19 -9.36 -4.20 16.61
CA ARG A 19 -8.55 -3.84 15.45
C ARG A 19 -8.04 -2.41 15.55
N ALA A 20 -8.85 -1.49 16.09
CA ALA A 20 -8.44 -0.11 16.33
C ALA A 20 -7.26 -0.04 17.31
N GLU A 21 -7.31 -0.79 18.42
CA GLU A 21 -6.20 -0.86 19.37
C GLU A 21 -4.90 -1.35 18.71
N LEU A 22 -5.00 -2.35 17.83
CA LEU A 22 -3.85 -2.88 17.12
C LEU A 22 -3.29 -1.88 16.10
N LEU A 23 -4.17 -1.18 15.34
CA LEU A 23 -3.78 -0.11 14.42
C LEU A 23 -3.10 1.04 15.16
N ASN A 24 -3.61 1.42 16.32
CA ASN A 24 -3.04 2.48 17.15
C ASN A 24 -1.63 2.10 17.65
N LYS A 25 -1.45 0.85 18.15
CA LYS A 25 -0.19 0.39 18.75
C LYS A 25 0.91 0.09 17.72
N GLU A 26 0.54 -0.49 16.59
CA GLU A 26 1.51 -1.00 15.62
C GLU A 26 1.79 -0.01 14.47
N LEU A 27 0.84 0.87 14.14
CA LEU A 27 0.94 1.79 13.00
C LEU A 27 0.67 3.26 13.37
N GLU A 28 0.38 3.56 14.63
CA GLU A 28 0.04 4.92 15.10
C GLU A 28 -1.16 5.54 14.36
N ILE A 29 -2.10 4.71 13.89
CA ILE A 29 -3.31 5.13 13.20
C ILE A 29 -4.44 5.27 14.22
N PHE A 30 -4.85 6.49 14.55
CA PHE A 30 -5.90 6.82 15.54
C PHE A 30 -7.17 7.32 14.90
N THR A 31 -7.05 8.02 13.76
CA THR A 31 -8.15 8.73 13.10
C THR A 31 -8.37 8.25 11.66
N TYR A 32 -9.47 8.68 11.06
CA TYR A 32 -9.73 8.44 9.64
C TYR A 32 -8.67 9.11 8.76
N LEU A 33 -8.21 10.29 9.16
CA LEU A 33 -7.17 11.02 8.43
C LEU A 33 -5.84 10.27 8.45
N ASP A 34 -5.44 9.70 9.60
CA ASP A 34 -4.22 8.92 9.71
C ASP A 34 -4.25 7.71 8.77
N LEU A 35 -5.41 7.04 8.67
CA LEU A 35 -5.57 5.92 7.75
C LEU A 35 -5.42 6.35 6.28
N LEU A 36 -5.92 7.53 5.89
CA LEU A 36 -5.76 8.08 4.53
C LEU A 36 -4.31 8.50 4.24
N HIS A 37 -3.54 8.86 5.25
CA HIS A 37 -2.13 9.18 5.11
C HIS A 37 -1.22 7.96 5.26
N TYR A 38 -1.77 6.79 5.53
CA TYR A 38 -1.01 5.54 5.56
C TYR A 38 -0.88 4.97 4.16
N TYR A 39 0.13 5.42 3.42
CA TYR A 39 0.30 5.12 1.99
C TYR A 39 0.85 3.71 1.75
N PRO A 40 0.51 3.08 0.60
CA PRO A 40 1.16 1.86 0.16
C PRO A 40 2.66 2.08 -0.07
N TYR A 41 3.50 1.13 0.34
CA TYR A 41 4.94 1.21 0.11
C TYR A 41 5.37 0.67 -1.26
N LYS A 42 4.54 -0.13 -1.90
CA LYS A 42 4.72 -0.64 -3.26
C LYS A 42 3.39 -0.89 -3.94
N TYR A 43 3.42 -0.97 -5.26
CA TYR A 43 2.27 -1.32 -6.07
C TYR A 43 2.57 -2.57 -6.88
N ILE A 44 1.56 -3.42 -7.01
CA ILE A 44 1.63 -4.64 -7.78
C ILE A 44 0.62 -4.50 -8.92
N ASP A 45 1.11 -4.65 -10.14
CA ASP A 45 0.26 -4.65 -11.32
C ASP A 45 -0.45 -6.00 -11.41
N ARG A 46 -1.76 -5.99 -11.21
CA ARG A 46 -2.64 -7.16 -11.36
C ARG A 46 -3.48 -7.08 -12.65
N SER A 47 -3.16 -6.16 -13.56
CA SER A 47 -3.89 -6.03 -14.82
C SER A 47 -3.61 -7.17 -15.78
N LYS A 48 -2.46 -7.83 -15.65
CA LYS A 48 -2.03 -8.91 -16.52
C LYS A 48 -2.20 -10.27 -15.85
N THR A 49 -3.10 -11.07 -16.39
CA THR A 49 -3.21 -12.50 -16.07
C THR A 49 -2.37 -13.30 -17.04
N TYR A 50 -1.42 -14.05 -16.52
CA TYR A 50 -0.54 -14.91 -17.29
C TYR A 50 -1.14 -16.32 -17.39
N LYS A 51 -0.69 -17.08 -18.38
CA LYS A 51 -0.93 -18.51 -18.45
C LYS A 51 0.22 -19.28 -17.83
N ILE A 52 -0.06 -20.50 -17.31
CA ILE A 52 0.96 -21.31 -16.66
C ILE A 52 2.10 -21.66 -17.61
N ASN A 53 1.80 -21.86 -18.90
CA ASN A 53 2.81 -22.16 -19.93
C ASN A 53 3.70 -20.94 -20.29
N GLU A 54 3.33 -19.72 -19.88
CA GLU A 54 4.11 -18.49 -20.10
C GLU A 54 5.06 -18.17 -18.93
N ILE A 55 5.05 -18.99 -17.88
CA ILE A 55 5.85 -18.73 -16.68
C ILE A 55 7.32 -18.99 -16.98
N ASP A 56 8.15 -17.99 -16.70
CA ASP A 56 9.60 -18.10 -16.66
C ASP A 56 10.16 -17.80 -15.25
N GLY A 57 11.42 -18.19 -15.03
CA GLY A 57 12.07 -18.00 -13.73
C GLY A 57 12.44 -16.55 -13.39
N SER A 58 12.26 -15.62 -14.31
CA SER A 58 12.59 -14.20 -14.13
C SER A 58 11.44 -13.36 -13.58
N MET A 59 10.22 -13.89 -13.61
CA MET A 59 9.01 -13.17 -13.22
C MET A 59 8.95 -12.91 -11.70
N PRO A 60 8.77 -11.65 -11.25
CA PRO A 60 8.81 -11.32 -9.82
C PRO A 60 7.54 -11.79 -9.09
N TYR A 61 6.37 -11.44 -9.62
CA TYR A 61 5.05 -11.85 -9.15
C TYR A 61 4.11 -11.95 -10.33
N ILE A 62 3.27 -12.96 -10.33
CA ILE A 62 2.32 -13.24 -11.41
C ILE A 62 0.91 -13.42 -10.87
N GLN A 63 -0.06 -13.10 -11.70
CA GLN A 63 -1.45 -13.46 -11.50
C GLN A 63 -1.84 -14.55 -12.50
N LEU A 64 -2.46 -15.62 -12.01
CA LEU A 64 -3.00 -16.72 -12.79
C LEU A 64 -4.49 -16.84 -12.51
N ARG A 65 -5.24 -17.37 -13.48
CA ARG A 65 -6.64 -17.74 -13.28
C ARG A 65 -6.81 -19.22 -13.60
N GLY A 66 -7.40 -19.99 -12.69
CA GLY A 66 -7.55 -21.42 -12.88
C GLY A 66 -8.27 -22.09 -11.71
N LYS A 67 -8.15 -23.42 -11.66
CA LYS A 67 -8.82 -24.27 -10.68
C LYS A 67 -7.82 -25.10 -9.88
N ILE A 68 -8.13 -25.31 -8.60
CA ILE A 68 -7.43 -26.32 -7.80
C ILE A 68 -7.94 -27.71 -8.26
N VAL A 69 -7.02 -28.55 -8.69
CA VAL A 69 -7.34 -29.91 -9.16
C VAL A 69 -7.37 -30.88 -7.98
N SER A 70 -6.34 -30.87 -7.16
CA SER A 70 -6.19 -31.81 -6.04
C SER A 70 -5.31 -31.24 -4.95
N TYR A 71 -5.43 -31.82 -3.75
CA TYR A 71 -4.57 -31.55 -2.61
C TYR A 71 -3.78 -32.81 -2.24
N THR A 72 -2.53 -32.62 -1.84
CA THR A 72 -1.70 -33.66 -1.28
C THR A 72 -1.00 -33.15 -0.03
N THR A 73 -1.04 -33.90 1.05
CA THR A 73 -0.34 -33.55 2.29
C THR A 73 0.91 -34.39 2.41
N HIS A 74 2.05 -33.76 2.67
CA HIS A 74 3.35 -34.42 2.82
C HIS A 74 3.89 -34.15 4.23
N GLY A 75 4.54 -35.17 4.81
CA GLY A 75 5.21 -35.11 6.12
C GLY A 75 4.24 -35.14 7.29
N GLU A 76 4.81 -35.29 8.49
CA GLU A 76 4.09 -35.36 9.76
C GLU A 76 4.61 -34.32 10.75
N GLY A 77 3.79 -33.96 11.74
CA GLY A 77 4.13 -33.01 12.79
C GLY A 77 4.52 -31.62 12.26
N ALA A 78 5.63 -31.10 12.74
CA ALA A 78 6.13 -29.74 12.39
C ALA A 78 6.63 -29.61 10.93
N ARG A 79 6.93 -30.74 10.27
CA ARG A 79 7.37 -30.79 8.85
C ARG A 79 6.21 -30.97 7.87
N ARG A 80 4.97 -30.95 8.36
CA ARG A 80 3.77 -31.12 7.52
C ARG A 80 3.62 -29.93 6.56
N ARG A 81 3.48 -30.26 5.26
CA ARG A 81 3.19 -29.26 4.21
C ARG A 81 1.99 -29.71 3.37
N LEU A 82 1.21 -28.76 2.91
CA LEU A 82 0.14 -28.97 1.94
C LEU A 82 0.65 -28.57 0.57
N THR A 83 0.44 -29.41 -0.41
CA THR A 83 0.61 -29.07 -1.83
C THR A 83 -0.74 -29.17 -2.54
N ALA A 84 -0.95 -28.31 -3.52
CA ALA A 84 -2.10 -28.36 -4.40
C ALA A 84 -1.65 -28.27 -5.85
N LEU A 85 -2.27 -29.00 -6.73
CA LEU A 85 -2.13 -28.84 -8.16
C LEU A 85 -3.13 -27.81 -8.65
N PHE A 86 -2.64 -26.76 -9.30
CA PHE A 86 -3.45 -25.70 -9.87
C PHE A 86 -3.30 -25.70 -11.38
N SER A 87 -4.41 -25.66 -12.11
CA SER A 87 -4.44 -25.70 -13.57
C SER A 87 -5.31 -24.60 -14.15
N ASP A 88 -4.82 -23.99 -15.22
CA ASP A 88 -5.53 -23.02 -16.05
C ASP A 88 -5.95 -23.58 -17.43
N GLY A 89 -5.72 -24.89 -17.64
CA GLY A 89 -5.93 -25.56 -18.92
C GLY A 89 -4.74 -25.48 -19.89
N SER A 90 -3.79 -24.56 -19.70
CA SER A 90 -2.55 -24.47 -20.50
C SER A 90 -1.40 -25.28 -19.86
N GLY A 91 -1.49 -25.51 -18.54
CA GLY A 91 -0.48 -26.20 -17.77
C GLY A 91 -0.94 -26.49 -16.35
N VAL A 92 0.01 -26.98 -15.53
CA VAL A 92 -0.21 -27.26 -14.10
C VAL A 92 0.96 -26.69 -13.31
N ILE A 93 0.68 -26.01 -12.21
CA ILE A 93 1.67 -25.49 -11.26
C ILE A 93 1.37 -26.00 -9.86
N GLU A 94 2.42 -26.24 -9.07
CA GLU A 94 2.29 -26.70 -7.69
C GLU A 94 2.22 -25.48 -6.74
N LEU A 95 1.21 -25.47 -5.87
CA LEU A 95 1.05 -24.50 -4.79
C LEU A 95 1.47 -25.15 -3.48
N VAL A 96 2.22 -24.45 -2.64
CA VAL A 96 2.79 -25.02 -1.40
C VAL A 96 2.45 -24.15 -0.20
N TRP A 97 1.93 -24.77 0.89
CA TRP A 97 1.71 -24.13 2.18
C TRP A 97 2.37 -24.93 3.30
N PHE A 98 3.10 -24.23 4.15
CA PHE A 98 3.76 -24.80 5.32
C PHE A 98 3.00 -24.55 6.62
N LYS A 99 1.98 -23.67 6.59
CA LYS A 99 1.15 -23.31 7.75
C LYS A 99 -0.31 -23.16 7.35
N GLY A 100 -1.22 -23.33 8.31
CA GLY A 100 -2.65 -23.09 8.09
C GLY A 100 -3.36 -24.11 7.21
N ILE A 101 -2.88 -25.35 7.14
CA ILE A 101 -3.37 -26.40 6.22
C ILE A 101 -4.90 -26.58 6.31
N ARG A 102 -5.45 -26.73 7.52
CA ARG A 102 -6.90 -26.88 7.70
C ARG A 102 -7.68 -25.70 7.16
N TYR A 103 -7.22 -24.49 7.45
CA TYR A 103 -7.85 -23.26 6.97
C TYR A 103 -7.87 -23.20 5.43
N ILE A 104 -6.78 -23.61 4.77
CA ILE A 104 -6.66 -23.62 3.31
C ILE A 104 -7.65 -24.60 2.69
N THR A 105 -7.68 -25.85 3.17
CA THR A 105 -8.55 -26.91 2.63
C THR A 105 -10.04 -26.64 2.89
N ASP A 106 -10.37 -25.97 4.00
CA ASP A 106 -11.75 -25.60 4.33
C ASP A 106 -12.23 -24.44 3.46
N ARG A 107 -11.37 -23.48 3.18
CA ARG A 107 -11.70 -22.24 2.46
C ARG A 107 -11.71 -22.41 0.95
N TYR A 108 -10.75 -23.13 0.39
CA TYR A 108 -10.58 -23.26 -1.06
C TYR A 108 -10.95 -24.68 -1.48
N LYS A 109 -11.96 -24.80 -2.34
CA LYS A 109 -12.48 -26.11 -2.76
C LYS A 109 -11.94 -26.49 -4.14
N PRO A 110 -11.58 -27.77 -4.36
CA PRO A 110 -11.24 -28.26 -5.68
C PRO A 110 -12.38 -28.03 -6.69
N GLY A 111 -12.04 -27.80 -7.94
CA GLY A 111 -12.99 -27.57 -9.02
C GLY A 111 -13.53 -26.13 -9.13
N THR A 112 -13.38 -25.32 -8.09
CA THR A 112 -13.77 -23.90 -8.12
C THR A 112 -12.68 -23.07 -8.78
N GLU A 113 -13.08 -22.05 -9.56
CA GLU A 113 -12.14 -21.10 -10.17
C GLU A 113 -11.67 -20.05 -9.15
N TYR A 114 -10.36 -19.81 -9.17
CA TYR A 114 -9.69 -18.84 -8.34
C TYR A 114 -8.76 -17.97 -9.18
N THR A 115 -8.62 -16.72 -8.78
CA THR A 115 -7.49 -15.90 -9.17
C THR A 115 -6.37 -16.16 -8.14
N LEU A 116 -5.23 -16.59 -8.64
CA LEU A 116 -4.04 -16.87 -7.85
C LEU A 116 -3.01 -15.77 -8.07
N PHE A 117 -2.43 -15.28 -6.99
CA PHE A 117 -1.34 -14.32 -7.04
C PHE A 117 -0.16 -14.82 -6.21
N GLY A 118 1.05 -14.80 -6.78
CA GLY A 118 2.24 -15.24 -6.08
C GLY A 118 3.52 -15.13 -6.91
N LYS A 119 4.65 -15.41 -6.25
CA LYS A 119 5.96 -15.45 -6.91
C LYS A 119 6.27 -16.88 -7.36
N PRO A 120 6.45 -17.12 -8.66
CA PRO A 120 6.89 -18.42 -9.12
C PRO A 120 8.35 -18.66 -8.69
N THR A 121 8.63 -19.86 -8.23
CA THR A 121 9.98 -20.31 -7.88
C THR A 121 10.26 -21.66 -8.54
N LEU A 122 11.46 -21.83 -9.05
CA LEU A 122 11.88 -23.11 -9.65
C LEU A 122 12.43 -24.01 -8.55
N PHE A 123 11.84 -25.18 -8.37
CA PHE A 123 12.29 -26.20 -7.43
C PHE A 123 12.23 -27.59 -8.09
N ASN A 124 13.35 -28.30 -8.09
CA ASN A 124 13.48 -29.63 -8.75
C ASN A 124 12.99 -29.64 -10.20
N GLY A 125 13.31 -28.59 -10.97
CA GLY A 125 12.94 -28.48 -12.39
C GLY A 125 11.46 -28.18 -12.65
N LYS A 126 10.66 -27.91 -11.60
CA LYS A 126 9.23 -27.54 -11.71
C LYS A 126 8.99 -26.17 -11.06
N PHE A 127 8.10 -25.40 -11.66
CA PHE A 127 7.64 -24.17 -11.04
C PHE A 127 6.65 -24.46 -9.92
N ASN A 128 6.85 -23.80 -8.79
CA ASN A 128 5.90 -23.79 -7.69
C ASN A 128 5.68 -22.37 -7.16
N ILE A 129 4.60 -22.18 -6.40
CA ILE A 129 4.31 -20.92 -5.71
C ILE A 129 4.07 -21.21 -4.23
N ALA A 130 4.94 -20.67 -3.37
CA ALA A 130 4.81 -20.82 -1.94
C ALA A 130 3.86 -19.77 -1.36
N HIS A 131 2.92 -20.21 -0.52
CA HIS A 131 1.93 -19.34 0.14
C HIS A 131 1.23 -18.36 -0.81
N PRO A 132 0.65 -18.84 -1.94
CA PRO A 132 -0.06 -17.93 -2.85
C PRO A 132 -1.28 -17.31 -2.19
N GLU A 133 -1.64 -16.11 -2.64
CA GLU A 133 -2.94 -15.54 -2.39
C GLU A 133 -3.94 -16.14 -3.38
N LEU A 134 -5.07 -16.64 -2.88
CA LEU A 134 -6.16 -17.18 -3.66
C LEU A 134 -7.42 -16.36 -3.37
N ASP A 135 -8.03 -15.84 -4.40
CA ASP A 135 -9.32 -15.15 -4.34
C ASP A 135 -10.33 -15.87 -5.22
N PRO A 136 -11.54 -16.20 -4.69
CA PRO A 136 -12.63 -16.66 -5.52
C PRO A 136 -12.92 -15.61 -6.59
N ILE A 137 -13.24 -16.05 -7.79
CA ILE A 137 -13.70 -15.13 -8.83
C ILE A 137 -15.10 -14.68 -8.45
N ASP A 138 -15.22 -13.42 -8.06
CA ASP A 138 -16.49 -12.76 -7.85
C ASP A 138 -16.73 -11.78 -9.01
N ASP A 139 -17.64 -12.14 -9.90
CA ASP A 139 -17.97 -11.33 -11.08
C ASP A 139 -18.52 -9.93 -10.71
N ARG A 140 -18.79 -9.70 -9.41
CA ARG A 140 -19.26 -8.41 -8.90
C ARG A 140 -18.16 -7.45 -8.48
N ILE A 141 -16.93 -7.94 -8.33
CA ILE A 141 -15.77 -7.13 -7.93
C ILE A 141 -14.62 -7.46 -8.88
N ASP A 142 -14.72 -6.95 -10.09
CA ASP A 142 -13.61 -6.97 -11.04
C ASP A 142 -12.55 -5.92 -10.65
N ASN A 143 -12.14 -5.97 -9.37
CA ASN A 143 -11.04 -5.16 -8.80
C ASN A 143 -9.66 -5.72 -9.18
N THR A 144 -9.62 -6.62 -10.16
CA THR A 144 -8.39 -7.30 -10.58
C THR A 144 -7.67 -6.57 -11.71
N THR A 145 -8.28 -5.55 -12.27
CA THR A 145 -7.71 -4.78 -13.38
C THR A 145 -7.05 -3.50 -12.87
N GLY A 146 -5.84 -3.59 -12.33
CA GLY A 146 -5.10 -2.39 -11.97
C GLY A 146 -3.96 -2.57 -10.98
N LEU A 147 -3.32 -1.47 -10.69
CA LEU A 147 -2.27 -1.37 -9.70
C LEU A 147 -2.85 -1.52 -8.29
N GLN A 148 -2.48 -2.57 -7.59
CA GLN A 148 -2.87 -2.78 -6.20
C GLN A 148 -1.80 -2.27 -5.25
N GLY A 149 -2.17 -1.35 -4.35
CA GLY A 149 -1.30 -0.86 -3.28
C GLY A 149 -1.05 -1.93 -2.21
N TYR A 150 0.20 -2.09 -1.79
CA TYR A 150 0.62 -3.00 -0.73
C TYR A 150 1.04 -2.21 0.49
N TYR A 151 0.42 -2.51 1.66
CA TYR A 151 0.65 -1.79 2.92
C TYR A 151 1.57 -2.58 3.83
N THR A 152 2.42 -1.87 4.56
CA THR A 152 3.28 -2.47 5.59
C THR A 152 2.41 -3.02 6.73
N THR A 153 2.73 -4.20 7.23
CA THR A 153 2.03 -4.84 8.35
C THR A 153 3.01 -5.58 9.24
N THR A 154 2.79 -5.56 10.54
CA THR A 154 3.60 -6.31 11.50
C THR A 154 3.15 -7.77 11.60
N GLU A 155 3.98 -8.64 12.16
CA GLU A 155 3.62 -10.04 12.39
C GLU A 155 2.42 -10.16 13.35
N LYS A 156 2.30 -9.29 14.36
CA LYS A 156 1.15 -9.27 15.26
C LYS A 156 -0.16 -8.96 14.52
N MET A 157 -0.10 -8.02 13.58
CA MET A 157 -1.25 -7.67 12.74
C MET A 157 -1.65 -8.82 11.83
N LYS A 158 -0.68 -9.52 11.21
CA LYS A 158 -0.95 -10.69 10.36
C LYS A 158 -1.62 -11.82 11.16
N ASN A 159 -1.17 -12.06 12.39
CA ASN A 159 -1.77 -13.06 13.28
C ASN A 159 -3.21 -12.70 13.69
N ALA A 160 -3.54 -11.40 13.72
CA ALA A 160 -4.89 -10.89 13.96
C ALA A 160 -5.72 -10.70 12.66
N PHE A 161 -5.29 -11.28 11.54
CA PHE A 161 -5.90 -11.14 10.21
C PHE A 161 -6.00 -9.70 9.70
N LEU A 162 -5.12 -8.81 10.19
CA LEU A 162 -4.94 -7.45 9.72
C LEU A 162 -3.75 -7.38 8.73
N ASN A 163 -3.90 -8.04 7.60
CA ASN A 163 -2.91 -8.01 6.52
C ASN A 163 -3.12 -6.79 5.60
N SER A 164 -2.23 -6.60 4.64
CA SER A 164 -2.30 -5.51 3.66
C SER A 164 -3.67 -5.39 2.96
N LYS A 165 -4.30 -6.53 2.63
CA LYS A 165 -5.63 -6.56 2.01
C LYS A 165 -6.74 -6.06 2.94
N ALA A 166 -6.62 -6.34 4.25
CA ALA A 166 -7.55 -5.82 5.25
C ALA A 166 -7.44 -4.30 5.36
N ILE A 167 -6.21 -3.75 5.37
CA ILE A 167 -5.99 -2.29 5.36
C ILE A 167 -6.56 -1.68 4.09
N GLN A 168 -6.27 -2.26 2.93
CA GLN A 168 -6.83 -1.80 1.65
C GLN A 168 -8.35 -1.73 1.67
N LYS A 169 -9.02 -2.76 2.23
CA LYS A 169 -10.48 -2.77 2.37
C LYS A 169 -10.99 -1.65 3.29
N MET A 170 -10.28 -1.37 4.38
CA MET A 170 -10.64 -0.27 5.28
C MET A 170 -10.52 1.09 4.58
N VAL A 171 -9.42 1.33 3.86
CA VAL A 171 -9.22 2.54 3.07
C VAL A 171 -10.30 2.67 2.00
N TYR A 172 -10.65 1.59 1.30
CA TYR A 172 -11.74 1.59 0.32
C TYR A 172 -13.08 1.96 0.94
N THR A 173 -13.42 1.36 2.09
CA THR A 173 -14.66 1.67 2.83
C THR A 173 -14.69 3.14 3.23
N LEU A 174 -13.57 3.67 3.70
CA LEU A 174 -13.45 5.08 4.08
C LEU A 174 -13.64 6.01 2.88
N LEU A 175 -12.90 5.79 1.79
CA LEU A 175 -12.98 6.62 0.57
C LEU A 175 -14.36 6.55 -0.10
N SER A 176 -15.02 5.39 -0.06
CA SER A 176 -16.39 5.23 -0.57
C SER A 176 -17.43 5.96 0.28
N GLY A 177 -17.17 6.15 1.57
CA GLY A 177 -18.03 6.91 2.48
C GLY A 177 -17.86 8.43 2.39
N ILE A 178 -16.81 8.92 1.74
CA ILE A 178 -16.56 10.36 1.58
C ILE A 178 -17.38 10.90 0.40
N GLN A 179 -18.49 11.56 0.71
CA GLN A 179 -19.38 12.13 -0.30
C GLN A 179 -18.89 13.49 -0.82
N ASN A 180 -18.26 14.31 0.03
CA ASN A 180 -17.78 15.64 -0.32
C ASN A 180 -16.30 15.64 -0.63
N PRO A 181 -15.82 16.49 -1.55
CA PRO A 181 -14.38 16.65 -1.77
C PRO A 181 -13.65 17.00 -0.47
N LEU A 182 -12.47 16.44 -0.29
CA LEU A 182 -11.60 16.78 0.83
C LEU A 182 -11.13 18.22 0.70
N PRO A 183 -10.90 18.93 1.82
CA PRO A 183 -10.42 20.30 1.80
C PRO A 183 -9.11 20.38 1.00
N GLU A 184 -9.02 21.41 0.16
CA GLU A 184 -7.78 21.69 -0.54
C GLU A 184 -6.81 22.40 0.40
N THR A 185 -5.63 21.86 0.52
CA THR A 185 -4.61 22.33 1.45
C THR A 185 -3.66 23.34 0.83
N LEU A 186 -3.43 23.26 -0.50
CA LEU A 186 -2.57 24.19 -1.22
C LEU A 186 -3.37 25.38 -1.79
N PRO A 187 -2.76 26.56 -1.90
CA PRO A 187 -3.36 27.69 -2.58
C PRO A 187 -3.66 27.41 -4.05
N LEU A 188 -4.85 27.80 -4.52
CA LEU A 188 -5.29 27.57 -5.91
C LEU A 188 -4.29 28.06 -6.97
N PRO A 189 -3.62 29.23 -6.83
CA PRO A 189 -2.63 29.66 -7.81
C PRO A 189 -1.44 28.69 -7.96
N ILE A 190 -1.04 28.02 -6.87
CA ILE A 190 0.04 27.02 -6.90
C ILE A 190 -0.44 25.78 -7.64
N ILE A 191 -1.65 25.30 -7.32
CA ILE A 191 -2.25 24.13 -7.96
C ILE A 191 -2.33 24.35 -9.47
N SER A 192 -2.85 25.49 -9.90
CA SER A 192 -2.99 25.84 -11.31
C SER A 192 -1.64 25.96 -12.01
N ARG A 193 -0.67 26.68 -11.42
CA ARG A 193 0.66 26.90 -12.01
C ARG A 193 1.44 25.61 -12.16
N MET A 194 1.36 24.71 -11.18
CA MET A 194 2.09 23.44 -11.15
C MET A 194 1.28 22.29 -11.75
N GLN A 195 0.06 22.53 -12.23
CA GLN A 195 -0.87 21.54 -12.78
C GLN A 195 -1.05 20.32 -11.83
N LEU A 196 -1.17 20.62 -10.54
CA LEU A 196 -1.30 19.57 -9.53
C LEU A 196 -2.69 18.94 -9.55
N MET A 197 -2.74 17.67 -9.22
CA MET A 197 -4.00 16.95 -8.97
C MET A 197 -4.69 17.51 -7.73
N SER A 198 -6.03 17.45 -7.65
CA SER A 198 -6.76 17.83 -6.44
C SER A 198 -6.37 16.94 -5.25
N SER A 199 -6.52 17.42 -4.02
CA SER A 199 -6.26 16.65 -2.80
C SER A 199 -7.07 15.35 -2.77
N THR A 200 -8.34 15.40 -3.12
CA THR A 200 -9.22 14.23 -3.17
C THR A 200 -8.78 13.20 -4.20
N ASP A 201 -8.44 13.65 -5.41
CA ASP A 201 -8.01 12.73 -6.47
C ASP A 201 -6.62 12.16 -6.17
N ALA A 202 -5.74 12.95 -5.56
CA ALA A 202 -4.42 12.48 -5.15
C ALA A 202 -4.54 11.36 -4.11
N LEU A 203 -5.36 11.55 -3.07
CA LEU A 203 -5.60 10.53 -2.05
C LEU A 203 -6.32 9.30 -2.59
N ARG A 204 -7.23 9.44 -3.55
CA ARG A 204 -7.85 8.29 -4.21
C ARG A 204 -6.83 7.52 -5.05
N ASN A 205 -6.05 8.22 -5.87
CA ASN A 205 -5.12 7.58 -6.80
C ASN A 205 -3.84 7.06 -6.15
N ILE A 206 -3.45 7.53 -4.95
CA ILE A 206 -2.34 6.93 -4.21
C ILE A 206 -2.75 5.56 -3.64
N HIS A 207 -4.01 5.36 -3.28
CA HIS A 207 -4.50 4.09 -2.74
C HIS A 207 -5.03 3.15 -3.82
N PHE A 208 -5.73 3.70 -4.80
CA PHE A 208 -6.41 2.96 -5.89
C PHE A 208 -6.12 3.62 -7.23
N PRO A 209 -4.90 3.53 -7.74
CA PRO A 209 -4.53 4.17 -8.99
C PRO A 209 -5.21 3.50 -10.17
N VAL A 210 -5.84 4.31 -11.04
CA VAL A 210 -6.46 3.82 -12.28
C VAL A 210 -5.38 3.43 -13.30
N THR A 211 -4.29 4.22 -13.37
CA THR A 211 -3.14 3.96 -14.24
C THR A 211 -1.84 4.35 -13.54
N ILE A 212 -0.69 3.89 -14.08
CA ILE A 212 0.65 4.32 -13.62
C ILE A 212 0.81 5.85 -13.71
N GLY A 213 0.23 6.47 -14.76
CA GLY A 213 0.25 7.92 -14.92
C GLY A 213 -0.50 8.65 -13.79
N HIS A 214 -1.68 8.16 -13.39
CA HIS A 214 -2.42 8.72 -12.27
C HIS A 214 -1.67 8.53 -10.93
N LEU A 215 -1.06 7.37 -10.73
CA LEU A 215 -0.22 7.13 -9.55
C LEU A 215 0.92 8.14 -9.45
N ARG A 216 1.70 8.34 -10.51
CA ARG A 216 2.82 9.30 -10.53
C ARG A 216 2.37 10.73 -10.26
N ARG A 217 1.23 11.14 -10.81
CA ARG A 217 0.67 12.48 -10.54
C ARG A 217 0.21 12.63 -9.10
N ALA A 218 -0.39 11.59 -8.51
CA ALA A 218 -0.78 11.56 -7.11
C ALA A 218 0.45 11.64 -6.18
N GLU A 219 1.47 10.82 -6.43
CA GLU A 219 2.75 10.88 -5.70
C GLU A 219 3.41 12.25 -5.79
N PHE A 220 3.44 12.85 -6.99
CA PHE A 220 4.00 14.18 -7.18
C PHE A 220 3.25 15.22 -6.36
N ARG A 221 1.91 15.18 -6.38
CA ARG A 221 1.07 16.11 -5.61
C ARG A 221 1.33 16.01 -4.10
N LEU A 222 1.37 14.79 -3.57
CA LEU A 222 1.56 14.57 -2.13
C LEU A 222 2.97 14.94 -1.67
N LYS A 223 4.00 14.55 -2.42
CA LYS A 223 5.40 14.95 -2.16
C LYS A 223 5.60 16.46 -2.25
N PHE A 224 4.99 17.11 -3.26
CA PHE A 224 5.04 18.55 -3.41
C PHE A 224 4.42 19.24 -2.19
N GLU A 225 3.27 18.80 -1.73
CA GLU A 225 2.58 19.35 -0.56
C GLU A 225 3.43 19.24 0.70
N GLU A 226 3.97 18.06 0.99
CA GLU A 226 4.84 17.82 2.14
C GLU A 226 6.06 18.75 2.12
N LEU A 227 6.76 18.80 0.99
CA LEU A 227 7.95 19.66 0.84
C LEU A 227 7.62 21.15 0.89
N PHE A 228 6.46 21.55 0.35
CA PHE A 228 6.00 22.95 0.38
C PHE A 228 5.76 23.39 1.83
N TYR A 229 5.06 22.61 2.63
CA TYR A 229 4.84 22.95 4.03
C TYR A 229 6.11 22.89 4.87
N LEU A 230 6.97 21.91 4.63
CA LEU A 230 8.28 21.83 5.26
C LEU A 230 9.08 23.12 4.99
N GLN A 231 9.15 23.54 3.73
CA GLN A 231 9.85 24.78 3.35
C GLN A 231 9.23 26.03 3.97
N LEU A 232 7.89 26.12 4.03
CA LEU A 232 7.21 27.21 4.72
C LEU A 232 7.55 27.26 6.21
N HIS A 233 7.62 26.11 6.88
CA HIS A 233 8.01 26.04 8.28
C HIS A 233 9.46 26.52 8.49
N ILE A 234 10.39 26.11 7.65
CA ILE A 234 11.79 26.56 7.70
C ILE A 234 11.88 28.08 7.49
N LEU A 235 11.21 28.61 6.48
CA LEU A 235 11.20 30.05 6.20
C LEU A 235 10.58 30.85 7.35
N ARG A 236 9.46 30.39 7.90
CA ARG A 236 8.83 31.01 9.07
C ARG A 236 9.76 31.00 10.28
N TYR A 237 10.39 29.89 10.58
CA TYR A 237 11.34 29.78 11.68
C TYR A 237 12.54 30.73 11.50
N THR A 238 13.13 30.73 10.31
CA THR A 238 14.26 31.60 9.99
C THR A 238 13.89 33.08 10.13
N ARG A 239 12.72 33.47 9.63
CA ARG A 239 12.22 34.86 9.75
C ARG A 239 12.00 35.25 11.21
N LEU A 240 11.35 34.39 12.00
CA LEU A 240 11.13 34.66 13.43
C LEU A 240 12.44 34.74 14.21
N ARG A 241 13.41 33.90 13.89
CA ARG A 241 14.75 33.94 14.49
C ARG A 241 15.46 35.26 14.18
N ASN A 242 15.43 35.68 12.92
CA ASN A 242 16.07 36.95 12.49
C ASN A 242 15.39 38.17 13.13
N LEU A 243 14.08 38.10 13.40
CA LEU A 243 13.38 39.16 14.10
C LEU A 243 13.69 39.22 15.61
N LYS A 244 13.92 38.06 16.24
CA LYS A 244 14.21 37.94 17.68
C LYS A 244 15.68 38.14 18.01
N LEU A 245 16.56 37.63 17.16
CA LEU A 245 18.00 37.74 17.31
C LEU A 245 18.47 38.84 16.34
N GLY A 246 18.47 40.10 16.81
CA GLY A 246 19.11 41.18 16.08
C GLY A 246 20.61 40.82 15.85
N GLY A 247 20.91 40.34 14.63
CA GLY A 247 22.29 40.01 14.29
C GLY A 247 23.21 41.18 14.42
N PHE A 248 24.48 40.98 14.76
CA PHE A 248 25.49 42.02 14.71
C PHE A 248 25.51 42.59 13.29
N ARG A 249 25.28 43.91 13.15
CA ARG A 249 25.52 44.63 11.91
C ARG A 249 27.04 44.73 11.76
N LEU A 250 27.61 43.80 11.00
CA LEU A 250 29.00 43.92 10.57
C LEU A 250 29.07 45.13 9.62
N SER A 251 29.72 46.21 10.07
CA SER A 251 30.06 47.32 9.21
C SER A 251 31.09 46.81 8.17
N LEU A 252 30.97 47.28 6.93
CA LEU A 252 31.96 47.00 5.86
C LEU A 252 33.38 47.35 6.27
N ILE A 253 33.58 48.26 7.21
CA ILE A 253 34.86 48.68 7.79
C ILE A 253 35.52 47.48 8.53
N HIS A 254 34.78 46.60 9.15
CA HIS A 254 35.33 45.45 9.84
C HIS A 254 35.72 44.28 8.90
N ILE A 255 35.24 44.30 7.66
CA ILE A 255 35.55 43.29 6.65
C ILE A 255 36.77 43.71 5.82
N SER A 256 37.12 45.01 5.79
CA SER A 256 38.16 45.56 4.93
C SER A 256 39.45 45.99 5.66
N GLU A 257 39.59 45.75 6.97
CA GLU A 257 40.90 45.97 7.62
C GLU A 257 41.87 44.90 7.19
N PRO A 258 42.92 45.23 6.38
CA PRO A 258 44.01 44.29 6.14
C PRO A 258 44.75 44.11 7.46
N THR A 259 44.89 42.84 7.86
CA THR A 259 45.82 42.44 8.91
C THR A 259 47.18 43.06 8.59
N ARG A 260 47.60 44.08 9.36
CA ARG A 260 48.95 44.61 9.28
C ARG A 260 49.94 43.50 9.66
N PRO A 261 50.89 43.16 8.82
CA PRO A 261 52.03 42.30 9.25
C PRO A 261 52.92 43.13 10.19
N TYR A 262 53.22 42.54 11.33
CA TYR A 262 54.31 42.99 12.17
C TYR A 262 55.66 42.68 11.52
#